data_60f8e55c6871754ed40425bf7c68a698
#
_entry.id   60f8e55c6871754ed40425bf7c68a698
#
_cell.length_a   1.000
_cell.length_b   1.000
_cell.length_c   1.000
_cell.angle_alpha   90.00
_cell.angle_beta   90.00
_cell.angle_gamma   90.00
#
_symmetry.space_group_name_H-M   'P 1'
#
loop_
_entity.id
_entity.type
_entity.pdbx_description
1 polymer ?
#
loop_
_entity_poly.entity_id
_entity_poly.type
_entity_poly.pdbx_seq_one_letter_code
_entity_poly.pdbx_strand_id
1 'polypeptide(L)'
;MQTIIVDYLRIFIFLVVCPQYMNLTAADRKYGPDTTGSPQCDNTLDGWYRFQGDAGRKMMTTCPLINKCGATFTAWLSNGHPTVAQGIVTKKVCIRRYQVGNCCDDYLFISVKNCGSYFIYNLLPTSCSIRYCGTD
;
A
#
# COMPACT_ATOMS: atom_id res chain seq x y z
N MET A 1 35.23 1.13 -9.35
CA MET A 1 34.58 -0.09 -9.87
C MET A 1 33.36 -0.52 -9.07
N GLN A 2 33.40 -0.52 -7.74
CA GLN A 2 32.23 -0.90 -6.91
C GLN A 2 31.00 0.02 -7.09
N THR A 3 31.20 1.32 -7.27
CA THR A 3 30.10 2.27 -7.45
C THR A 3 29.30 2.04 -8.74
N ILE A 4 29.96 1.68 -9.83
CA ILE A 4 29.35 1.42 -11.12
C ILE A 4 28.48 0.14 -11.09
N ILE A 5 28.94 -0.90 -10.37
CA ILE A 5 28.19 -2.17 -10.23
C ILE A 5 26.92 -1.96 -9.40
N VAL A 6 26.99 -1.15 -8.33
CA VAL A 6 25.84 -0.83 -7.50
C VAL A 6 24.78 -0.03 -8.29
N ASP A 7 25.22 0.92 -9.11
CA ASP A 7 24.30 1.71 -9.94
C ASP A 7 23.64 0.86 -11.03
N TYR A 8 24.39 -0.06 -11.64
CA TYR A 8 23.85 -1.00 -12.61
C TYR A 8 22.79 -1.93 -12.00
N LEU A 9 23.04 -2.47 -10.81
CA LEU A 9 22.08 -3.30 -10.08
C LEU A 9 20.82 -2.53 -9.72
N ARG A 10 20.93 -1.28 -9.30
CA ARG A 10 19.79 -0.43 -9.01
C ARG A 10 18.94 -0.16 -10.25
N ILE A 11 19.58 0.17 -11.37
CA ILE A 11 18.91 0.38 -12.66
C ILE A 11 18.22 -0.90 -13.10
N PHE A 12 18.88 -2.06 -12.98
CA PHE A 12 18.32 -3.36 -13.35
C PHE A 12 17.09 -3.71 -12.52
N ILE A 13 17.14 -3.53 -11.18
CA ILE A 13 16.00 -3.76 -10.28
C ILE A 13 14.85 -2.82 -10.62
N PHE A 14 15.12 -1.53 -10.91
CA PHE A 14 14.12 -0.57 -11.34
C PHE A 14 13.43 -1.02 -12.62
N LEU A 15 14.19 -1.44 -13.63
CA LEU A 15 13.65 -1.87 -14.93
C LEU A 15 12.87 -3.19 -14.86
N VAL A 16 13.22 -4.09 -13.91
CA VAL A 16 12.58 -5.41 -13.78
C VAL A 16 11.33 -5.33 -12.90
N VAL A 17 11.39 -4.61 -11.78
CA VAL A 17 10.32 -4.61 -10.78
C VAL A 17 9.29 -3.52 -11.05
N CYS A 18 9.72 -2.28 -11.30
CA CYS A 18 8.80 -1.14 -11.42
C CYS A 18 7.74 -1.27 -12.52
N PRO A 19 8.01 -1.86 -13.71
CA PRO A 19 6.96 -2.03 -14.72
C PRO A 19 6.05 -3.24 -14.46
N GLN A 20 6.32 -4.08 -13.48
CA GLN A 20 5.58 -5.32 -13.23
C GLN A 20 4.67 -5.18 -12.00
N TYR A 21 3.44 -4.77 -12.25
CA TYR A 21 2.45 -4.61 -11.20
C TYR A 21 1.04 -4.82 -11.75
N MET A 22 0.12 -5.14 -10.85
CA MET A 22 -1.32 -5.08 -11.11
C MET A 22 -1.91 -3.78 -10.56
N ASN A 23 -3.01 -3.31 -11.14
CA ASN A 23 -3.62 -2.04 -10.76
C ASN A 23 -4.70 -2.23 -9.70
N LEU A 24 -4.74 -1.31 -8.73
CA LEU A 24 -5.85 -1.12 -7.82
C LEU A 24 -6.57 0.17 -8.22
N THR A 25 -7.77 0.04 -8.78
CA THR A 25 -8.50 1.16 -9.38
C THR A 25 -9.89 1.39 -8.79
N ALA A 26 -10.34 0.54 -7.86
CA ALA A 26 -11.66 0.67 -7.27
C ALA A 26 -11.81 2.00 -6.52
N ALA A 27 -12.82 2.78 -6.88
CA ALA A 27 -13.05 4.12 -6.32
C ALA A 27 -13.29 4.08 -4.80
N ASP A 28 -13.96 3.05 -4.31
CA ASP A 28 -14.26 2.92 -2.90
C ASP A 28 -13.04 2.62 -2.02
N ARG A 29 -11.91 2.25 -2.63
CA ARG A 29 -10.63 2.05 -1.93
C ARG A 29 -10.02 3.36 -1.46
N LYS A 30 -10.32 4.46 -2.13
CA LYS A 30 -9.81 5.77 -1.77
C LYS A 30 -10.46 6.25 -0.48
N TYR A 31 -9.65 6.76 0.45
CA TYR A 31 -10.13 7.34 1.69
C TYR A 31 -11.04 8.54 1.42
N GLY A 32 -12.17 8.58 2.05
CA GLY A 32 -13.15 9.65 1.88
C GLY A 32 -14.50 9.25 2.49
N PRO A 33 -15.49 8.88 1.67
CA PRO A 33 -16.82 8.51 2.18
C PRO A 33 -16.78 7.27 3.07
N ASP A 34 -17.78 7.14 3.93
CA ASP A 34 -18.01 5.92 4.69
C ASP A 34 -18.31 4.74 3.76
N THR A 35 -17.91 3.56 4.19
CA THR A 35 -18.22 2.33 3.49
C THR A 35 -19.74 2.14 3.41
N THR A 36 -20.24 1.93 2.20
CA THR A 36 -21.66 1.67 1.93
C THR A 36 -21.81 0.27 1.34
N GLY A 37 -22.94 -0.38 1.63
CA GLY A 37 -23.18 -1.75 1.19
C GLY A 37 -22.31 -2.77 1.91
N SER A 38 -22.03 -3.89 1.25
CA SER A 38 -21.18 -4.95 1.82
C SER A 38 -19.72 -4.53 1.85
N PRO A 39 -19.05 -4.59 3.01
CA PRO A 39 -17.61 -4.28 3.08
C PRO A 39 -16.80 -5.23 2.20
N GLN A 40 -15.78 -4.69 1.56
CA GLN A 40 -14.82 -5.45 0.76
C GLN A 40 -13.60 -5.83 1.60
N CYS A 41 -12.82 -6.78 1.11
CA CYS A 41 -11.56 -7.15 1.73
C CYS A 41 -10.49 -7.47 0.68
N ASP A 42 -9.24 -7.49 1.11
CA ASP A 42 -8.09 -7.74 0.25
C ASP A 42 -7.53 -9.16 0.45
N ASN A 43 -8.41 -10.13 0.67
CA ASN A 43 -8.03 -11.53 0.91
C ASN A 43 -7.50 -12.26 -0.32
N THR A 44 -7.63 -11.67 -1.50
CA THR A 44 -7.15 -12.26 -2.78
C THR A 44 -5.92 -11.55 -3.34
N LEU A 45 -5.47 -10.46 -2.71
CA LEU A 45 -4.28 -9.75 -3.18
C LEU A 45 -3.03 -10.54 -2.81
N ASP A 46 -2.16 -10.74 -3.79
CA ASP A 46 -0.87 -11.40 -3.62
C ASP A 46 0.06 -10.99 -4.76
N GLY A 47 1.10 -10.21 -4.44
CA GLY A 47 2.05 -9.71 -5.42
C GLY A 47 2.16 -8.19 -5.46
N TRP A 48 2.75 -7.68 -6.53
CA TRP A 48 3.01 -6.25 -6.72
C TRP A 48 1.80 -5.52 -7.28
N TYR A 49 1.41 -4.43 -6.61
CA TYR A 49 0.26 -3.60 -6.96
C TYR A 49 0.61 -2.11 -6.96
N ARG A 50 -0.10 -1.38 -7.80
CA ARG A 50 -0.06 0.08 -7.86
C ARG A 50 -1.46 0.64 -7.69
N PHE A 51 -1.60 1.66 -6.82
CA PHE A 51 -2.83 2.45 -6.75
C PHE A 51 -2.90 3.38 -7.96
N GLN A 52 -4.02 3.36 -8.67
CA GLN A 52 -4.23 4.20 -9.85
C GLN A 52 -5.68 4.66 -9.97
N GLY A 53 -5.87 5.74 -10.73
CA GLY A 53 -7.20 6.24 -11.06
C GLY A 53 -8.00 6.62 -9.81
N ASP A 54 -9.22 6.15 -9.74
CA ASP A 54 -10.16 6.52 -8.66
C ASP A 54 -9.78 5.95 -7.28
N ALA A 55 -8.88 4.99 -7.22
CA ALA A 55 -8.36 4.47 -5.95
C ALA A 55 -7.34 5.41 -5.28
N GLY A 56 -6.96 6.49 -5.94
CA GLY A 56 -5.88 7.37 -5.52
C GLY A 56 -4.53 6.92 -6.07
N ARG A 57 -3.47 7.59 -5.66
CA ARG A 57 -2.12 7.37 -6.23
C ARG A 57 -1.22 6.53 -5.35
N LYS A 58 -1.55 6.41 -4.07
CA LYS A 58 -0.67 5.76 -3.08
C LYS A 58 -1.47 5.23 -1.91
N MET A 59 -0.85 4.33 -1.16
CA MET A 59 -1.40 3.90 0.13
C MET A 59 -1.36 5.05 1.12
N MET A 60 -2.41 5.18 1.91
CA MET A 60 -2.52 6.20 2.95
C MET A 60 -1.42 6.03 4.00
N THR A 61 -0.82 7.14 4.42
CA THR A 61 0.29 7.15 5.40
C THR A 61 -0.08 7.76 6.74
N THR A 62 -1.33 8.17 6.89
CA THR A 62 -1.90 8.64 8.16
C THR A 62 -2.99 7.70 8.60
N CYS A 63 -3.26 7.65 9.91
CA CYS A 63 -4.24 6.74 10.47
C CYS A 63 -5.65 7.03 9.94
N PRO A 64 -6.26 6.12 9.16
CA PRO A 64 -7.63 6.30 8.70
C PRO A 64 -8.63 5.98 9.81
N LEU A 65 -9.85 6.48 9.68
CA LEU A 65 -10.96 5.99 10.49
C LEU A 65 -11.36 4.59 10.02
N ILE A 66 -11.95 3.80 10.89
CA ILE A 66 -12.59 2.54 10.49
C ILE A 66 -13.81 2.81 9.62
N ASN A 67 -14.33 1.80 8.97
CA ASN A 67 -15.49 1.91 8.09
C ASN A 67 -15.28 2.89 6.93
N LYS A 68 -14.06 2.95 6.44
CA LYS A 68 -13.62 3.73 5.27
C LYS A 68 -12.95 2.80 4.26
N CYS A 69 -12.62 3.32 3.11
CA CYS A 69 -11.88 2.59 2.05
C CYS A 69 -12.63 1.35 1.56
N GLY A 70 -13.95 1.36 1.62
CA GLY A 70 -14.79 0.24 1.21
C GLY A 70 -14.70 -0.98 2.13
N ALA A 71 -14.21 -0.84 3.35
CA ALA A 71 -13.99 -1.93 4.29
C ALA A 71 -14.50 -1.60 5.68
N THR A 72 -14.50 -2.60 6.57
CA THR A 72 -14.76 -2.38 7.99
C THR A 72 -13.50 -1.88 8.70
N PHE A 73 -12.38 -2.57 8.50
CA PHE A 73 -11.09 -2.23 9.08
C PHE A 73 -10.14 -1.72 8.00
N THR A 74 -9.33 -0.75 8.38
CA THR A 74 -8.50 0.02 7.45
C THR A 74 -7.03 -0.24 7.66
N ALA A 75 -6.32 -0.56 6.58
CA ALA A 75 -4.88 -0.77 6.59
C ALA A 75 -4.16 0.41 5.95
N TRP A 76 -3.09 0.88 6.58
CA TRP A 76 -2.35 2.06 6.17
C TRP A 76 -0.85 1.89 6.41
N LEU A 77 -0.05 2.61 5.65
CA LEU A 77 1.41 2.51 5.67
C LEU A 77 1.97 3.40 6.77
N SER A 78 2.47 2.80 7.85
CA SER A 78 3.16 3.56 8.89
C SER A 78 4.57 3.95 8.46
N ASN A 79 5.10 5.05 8.99
CA ASN A 79 6.44 5.58 8.71
C ASN A 79 6.69 6.03 7.27
N GLY A 80 5.62 6.27 6.51
CA GLY A 80 5.72 6.88 5.17
C GLY A 80 6.34 6.00 4.10
N HIS A 81 6.48 6.57 2.91
CA HIS A 81 7.02 5.89 1.74
C HIS A 81 8.56 5.99 1.68
N PRO A 82 9.22 5.01 1.04
CA PRO A 82 10.65 5.10 0.80
C PRO A 82 10.99 6.15 -0.27
N THR A 83 12.23 6.60 -0.26
CA THR A 83 12.79 7.37 -1.38
C THR A 83 13.16 6.42 -2.53
N VAL A 84 13.36 6.98 -3.72
CA VAL A 84 13.84 6.19 -4.88
C VAL A 84 15.18 5.51 -4.56
N ALA A 85 16.09 6.25 -3.90
CA ALA A 85 17.43 5.75 -3.59
C ALA A 85 17.42 4.55 -2.62
N GLN A 86 16.40 4.41 -1.78
CA GLN A 86 16.30 3.30 -0.84
C GLN A 86 15.98 1.95 -1.49
N GLY A 87 15.49 1.95 -2.73
CA GLY A 87 15.12 0.73 -3.42
C GLY A 87 13.90 0.04 -2.82
N ILE A 88 13.90 -1.29 -2.79
CA ILE A 88 12.86 -2.08 -2.16
C ILE A 88 13.13 -2.10 -0.65
N VAL A 89 12.15 -1.67 0.14
CA VAL A 89 12.24 -1.65 1.60
C VAL A 89 11.06 -2.39 2.23
N THR A 90 11.29 -2.98 3.39
CA THR A 90 10.23 -3.55 4.20
C THR A 90 9.59 -2.45 5.03
N LYS A 91 8.27 -2.34 4.93
CA LYS A 91 7.48 -1.34 5.65
C LYS A 91 6.38 -2.02 6.46
N LYS A 92 6.08 -1.43 7.61
CA LYS A 92 4.99 -1.86 8.47
C LYS A 92 3.67 -1.25 7.99
N VAL A 93 2.69 -2.10 7.74
CA VAL A 93 1.30 -1.70 7.51
C VAL A 93 0.55 -1.90 8.82
N CYS A 94 -0.05 -0.83 9.32
CA CYS A 94 -0.91 -0.85 10.50
C CYS A 94 -2.36 -1.08 10.09
N ILE A 95 -3.09 -1.82 10.91
CA ILE A 95 -4.51 -2.08 10.74
C ILE A 95 -5.26 -1.47 11.91
N ARG A 96 -6.20 -0.60 11.61
CA ARG A 96 -7.09 -0.03 12.61
C ARG A 96 -8.36 -0.87 12.71
N ARG A 97 -8.65 -1.35 13.93
CA ARG A 97 -9.86 -2.15 14.21
C ARG A 97 -10.85 -1.41 15.11
N TYR A 98 -10.38 -0.45 15.92
CA TYR A 98 -11.20 0.26 16.88
C TYR A 98 -11.15 1.76 16.64
N GLN A 99 -12.23 2.45 16.97
CA GLN A 99 -12.28 3.91 16.88
C GLN A 99 -11.51 4.60 17.98
N VAL A 100 -11.34 3.95 19.12
CA VAL A 100 -10.64 4.46 20.31
C VAL A 100 -9.40 3.64 20.53
N GLY A 101 -8.30 4.31 20.85
CA GLY A 101 -7.03 3.67 21.18
C GLY A 101 -5.99 3.85 20.08
N ASN A 102 -5.15 2.85 19.93
CA ASN A 102 -4.00 2.84 19.04
C ASN A 102 -4.43 2.60 17.58
N CYS A 103 -3.94 3.41 16.67
CA CYS A 103 -4.21 3.26 15.23
C CYS A 103 -3.54 2.03 14.59
N CYS A 104 -2.88 1.21 15.37
CA CYS A 104 -2.18 0.01 14.92
C CYS A 104 -2.55 -1.17 15.83
N ASP A 105 -3.82 -1.55 15.78
CA ASP A 105 -4.37 -2.64 16.59
C ASP A 105 -3.85 -4.00 16.13
N ASP A 106 -3.47 -4.08 14.87
CA ASP A 106 -2.83 -5.21 14.24
C ASP A 106 -1.87 -4.69 13.16
N TYR A 107 -0.98 -5.54 12.68
CA TYR A 107 -0.02 -5.10 11.67
C TYR A 107 0.51 -6.28 10.84
N LEU A 108 1.06 -5.93 9.68
CA LEU A 108 1.83 -6.84 8.84
C LEU A 108 2.96 -6.07 8.17
N PHE A 109 3.90 -6.78 7.57
CA PHE A 109 5.01 -6.16 6.85
C PHE A 109 4.91 -6.48 5.36
N ILE A 110 5.15 -5.47 4.53
CA ILE A 110 5.17 -5.60 3.08
C ILE A 110 6.44 -4.98 2.51
N SER A 111 6.78 -5.35 1.28
CA SER A 111 7.81 -4.65 0.52
C SER A 111 7.19 -3.49 -0.24
N VAL A 112 7.88 -2.35 -0.25
CA VAL A 112 7.45 -1.13 -0.96
C VAL A 112 8.63 -0.59 -1.76
N LYS A 113 8.35 -0.10 -2.96
CA LYS A 113 9.35 0.55 -3.81
C LYS A 113 8.81 1.86 -4.35
N ASN A 114 9.64 2.90 -4.27
CA ASN A 114 9.40 4.16 -4.96
C ASN A 114 9.98 4.06 -6.39
N CYS A 115 9.10 4.09 -7.40
CA CYS A 115 9.48 4.01 -8.81
C CYS A 115 9.61 5.38 -9.48
N GLY A 116 9.78 6.44 -8.69
CA GLY A 116 9.90 7.82 -9.18
C GLY A 116 8.56 8.51 -9.22
N SER A 117 7.76 8.28 -10.23
CA SER A 117 6.44 8.90 -10.40
C SER A 117 5.30 8.15 -9.71
N TYR A 118 5.56 6.97 -9.16
CA TYR A 118 4.57 6.14 -8.48
C TYR A 118 5.25 5.17 -7.50
N PHE A 119 4.44 4.57 -6.62
CA PHE A 119 4.86 3.52 -5.70
C PHE A 119 4.25 2.19 -6.11
N ILE A 120 4.97 1.12 -5.84
CA ILE A 120 4.45 -0.24 -5.91
C ILE A 120 4.61 -0.93 -4.56
N TYR A 121 3.68 -1.84 -4.28
CA TYR A 121 3.56 -2.52 -2.99
C TYR A 121 3.43 -4.02 -3.24
N ASN A 122 4.28 -4.81 -2.61
CA ASN A 122 4.10 -6.26 -2.63
C ASN A 122 3.09 -6.62 -1.53
N LEU A 123 1.81 -6.64 -1.89
CA LEU A 123 0.73 -6.81 -0.96
C LEU A 123 0.50 -8.28 -0.64
N LEU A 124 0.17 -8.52 0.62
CA LEU A 124 -0.20 -9.83 1.13
C LEU A 124 -1.73 -9.89 1.29
N PRO A 125 -2.33 -11.09 1.14
CA PRO A 125 -3.75 -11.27 1.45
C PRO A 125 -4.04 -10.88 2.89
N THR A 126 -5.14 -10.15 3.10
CA THR A 126 -5.63 -9.81 4.43
C THR A 126 -6.78 -10.71 4.83
N SER A 127 -7.11 -10.74 6.12
CA SER A 127 -8.39 -11.32 6.57
C SER A 127 -9.54 -10.54 5.96
N CYS A 128 -10.71 -11.17 5.80
CA CYS A 128 -11.92 -10.46 5.42
C CYS A 128 -12.22 -9.34 6.40
N SER A 129 -12.80 -8.26 5.91
CA SER A 129 -13.09 -7.00 6.59
C SER A 129 -11.93 -6.02 6.65
N ILE A 130 -10.73 -6.36 6.15
CA ILE A 130 -9.54 -5.48 6.10
C ILE A 130 -9.24 -5.13 4.65
N ARG A 131 -8.94 -3.85 4.40
CA ARG A 131 -8.55 -3.38 3.08
C ARG A 131 -7.47 -2.30 3.19
N TYR A 132 -6.49 -2.34 2.28
CA TYR A 132 -5.49 -1.29 2.14
C TYR A 132 -6.14 -0.02 1.61
N CYS A 133 -5.97 1.10 2.31
CA CYS A 133 -6.55 2.39 1.95
C CYS A 133 -5.69 3.15 0.96
N GLY A 134 -6.33 3.69 -0.08
CA GLY A 134 -5.70 4.59 -1.04
C GLY A 134 -5.96 6.06 -0.72
N THR A 135 -5.10 6.92 -1.22
CA THR A 135 -5.21 8.38 -1.17
C THR A 135 -4.47 9.01 -2.34
N ASP A 136 -4.71 10.27 -2.59
CA ASP A 136 -3.95 11.05 -3.57
C ASP A 136 -2.57 11.47 -3.06
#